data_63a20aa8d854a67c63244aa50f1d1060
#
_entry.id   63a20aa8d854a67c63244aa50f1d1060
#
_cell.length_a   1.000
_cell.length_b   1.000
_cell.length_c   1.000
_cell.angle_alpha   90.00
_cell.angle_beta   90.00
_cell.angle_gamma   90.00
#
_symmetry.space_group_name_H-M   'P 1'
#
loop_
_entity.id
_entity.type
_entity.pdbx_description
1 polymer ?
#
loop_
_entity_poly.entity_id
_entity_poly.type
_entity_poly.pdbx_seq_one_letter_code
_entity_poly.pdbx_strand_id
1 'polypeptide(L)'
;MVSEVSLSVASGEVVCIIGPNGAGKSTLIRGVTHEAQRLGGRVWLQGQEISEVPANQLASRGLGWVPQLDDIFPTLTVRENLEMGGYLLPRANVRSRLGEVAALFPLLVPLMGAVGGRLSGGERKVLALGRALMANPSVLLLDEPSAGLSPLMADQVLRVHVAALASHGVGVLLIEQRAIEAAAIATRVEVMVAGRIVASRPGGTITDVDAVAELFLGARNSP
;
A
#
# COMPACT_ATOMS: atom_id res chain seq x y z
N MET A 1 -14.04 5.73 -13.95
CA MET A 1 -15.03 5.51 -12.86
C MET A 1 -14.81 4.10 -12.35
N VAL A 2 -14.93 3.88 -11.02
CA VAL A 2 -14.88 2.53 -10.43
C VAL A 2 -16.31 2.15 -10.08
N SER A 3 -16.72 0.93 -10.41
CA SER A 3 -18.09 0.44 -10.19
C SER A 3 -18.11 -1.05 -9.85
N GLU A 4 -19.01 -1.42 -8.93
CA GLU A 4 -19.27 -2.82 -8.58
C GLU A 4 -18.02 -3.61 -8.12
N VAL A 5 -17.12 -2.94 -7.38
CA VAL A 5 -15.95 -3.58 -6.80
C VAL A 5 -16.29 -4.04 -5.40
N SER A 6 -16.12 -5.34 -5.15
CA SER A 6 -16.17 -5.95 -3.83
C SER A 6 -14.88 -6.69 -3.59
N LEU A 7 -14.15 -6.34 -2.54
CA LEU A 7 -12.92 -7.02 -2.14
C LEU A 7 -12.75 -6.97 -0.61
N SER A 8 -11.98 -7.89 -0.09
CA SER A 8 -11.61 -7.93 1.32
C SER A 8 -10.12 -8.09 1.45
N VAL A 9 -9.57 -7.66 2.58
CA VAL A 9 -8.16 -7.87 2.95
C VAL A 9 -8.14 -8.38 4.38
N ALA A 10 -7.62 -9.58 4.57
CA ALA A 10 -7.46 -10.16 5.90
C ALA A 10 -6.18 -9.70 6.58
N SER A 11 -6.08 -9.90 7.90
CA SER A 11 -4.84 -9.67 8.64
C SER A 11 -3.72 -10.57 8.08
N GLY A 12 -2.57 -9.97 7.78
CA GLY A 12 -1.43 -10.67 7.19
C GLY A 12 -1.59 -11.07 5.71
N GLU A 13 -2.69 -10.70 5.07
CA GLU A 13 -2.91 -10.94 3.64
C GLU A 13 -2.31 -9.80 2.80
N VAL A 14 -1.68 -10.13 1.68
CA VAL A 14 -1.33 -9.20 0.63
C VAL A 14 -2.28 -9.41 -0.55
N VAL A 15 -3.22 -8.49 -0.74
CA VAL A 15 -4.09 -8.44 -1.92
C VAL A 15 -3.50 -7.46 -2.91
N CYS A 16 -3.09 -7.93 -4.07
CA CYS A 16 -2.56 -7.09 -5.12
C CYS A 16 -3.61 -6.80 -6.20
N ILE A 17 -3.79 -5.53 -6.55
CA ILE A 17 -4.60 -5.14 -7.70
C ILE A 17 -3.68 -4.80 -8.85
N ILE A 18 -3.82 -5.55 -9.95
CA ILE A 18 -3.14 -5.28 -11.21
C ILE A 18 -4.15 -4.87 -12.28
N GLY A 19 -3.68 -4.20 -13.32
CA GLY A 19 -4.52 -3.78 -14.43
C GLY A 19 -3.86 -2.69 -15.28
N PRO A 20 -4.33 -2.45 -16.49
CA PRO A 20 -3.78 -1.42 -17.36
C PRO A 20 -3.88 -0.02 -16.73
N ASN A 21 -3.12 0.93 -17.29
CA ASN A 21 -3.23 2.33 -16.90
C ASN A 21 -4.65 2.82 -17.20
N GLY A 22 -5.21 3.60 -16.26
CA GLY A 22 -6.59 4.07 -16.38
C GLY A 22 -7.67 3.04 -15.96
N ALA A 23 -7.30 1.84 -15.51
CA ALA A 23 -8.27 0.84 -15.05
C ALA A 23 -9.06 1.25 -13.80
N GLY A 24 -8.62 2.29 -13.08
CA GLY A 24 -9.31 2.79 -11.88
C GLY A 24 -8.67 2.38 -10.56
N LYS A 25 -7.49 1.75 -10.57
CA LYS A 25 -6.81 1.24 -9.37
C LYS A 25 -6.60 2.30 -8.28
N SER A 26 -5.90 3.39 -8.59
CA SER A 26 -5.69 4.50 -7.64
C SER A 26 -7.00 5.21 -7.29
N THR A 27 -7.98 5.25 -8.21
CA THR A 27 -9.31 5.80 -7.93
C THR A 27 -10.03 4.98 -6.86
N LEU A 28 -9.86 3.65 -6.86
CA LEU A 28 -10.41 2.77 -5.81
C LEU A 28 -9.83 3.14 -4.44
N ILE A 29 -8.49 3.22 -4.30
CA ILE A 29 -7.86 3.64 -3.04
C ILE A 29 -8.34 5.04 -2.63
N ARG A 30 -8.34 6.00 -3.55
CA ARG A 30 -8.81 7.38 -3.25
C ARG A 30 -10.28 7.43 -2.83
N GLY A 31 -11.12 6.51 -3.34
CA GLY A 31 -12.50 6.35 -2.87
C GLY A 31 -12.58 5.81 -1.45
N VAL A 32 -11.68 4.90 -1.06
CA VAL A 32 -11.58 4.36 0.30
C VAL A 32 -11.02 5.40 1.28
N THR A 33 -10.03 6.20 0.84
CA THR A 33 -9.37 7.23 1.67
C THR A 33 -10.10 8.58 1.68
N HIS A 34 -11.22 8.70 0.96
CA HIS A 34 -12.03 9.92 0.81
C HIS A 34 -11.31 11.06 0.07
N GLU A 35 -10.26 10.78 -0.68
CA GLU A 35 -9.64 11.76 -1.59
C GLU A 35 -10.37 11.91 -2.93
N ALA A 36 -11.18 10.91 -3.29
CA ALA A 36 -12.10 10.98 -4.41
C ALA A 36 -13.53 10.85 -3.92
N GLN A 37 -14.45 11.57 -4.59
CA GLN A 37 -15.87 11.46 -4.28
C GLN A 37 -16.35 10.03 -4.52
N ARG A 38 -16.94 9.44 -3.48
CA ARG A 38 -17.62 8.17 -3.56
C ARG A 38 -19.11 8.41 -3.83
N LEU A 39 -19.64 7.74 -4.85
CA LEU A 39 -21.04 7.85 -5.24
C LEU A 39 -21.92 6.79 -4.56
N GLY A 40 -21.30 5.78 -3.95
CA GLY A 40 -22.00 4.68 -3.26
C GLY A 40 -21.03 3.62 -2.76
N GLY A 41 -21.58 2.50 -2.30
CA GLY A 41 -20.81 1.40 -1.70
C GLY A 41 -20.51 1.64 -0.21
N ARG A 42 -19.93 0.62 0.43
CA ARG A 42 -19.57 0.65 1.85
C ARG A 42 -18.16 0.15 2.06
N VAL A 43 -17.48 0.72 3.04
CA VAL A 43 -16.14 0.31 3.46
C VAL A 43 -16.18 -0.07 4.92
N TRP A 44 -15.64 -1.25 5.23
CA TRP A 44 -15.60 -1.80 6.57
C TRP A 44 -14.15 -2.03 6.99
N LEU A 45 -13.81 -1.68 8.21
CA LEU A 45 -12.51 -1.93 8.80
C LEU A 45 -12.72 -2.58 10.17
N GLN A 46 -12.19 -3.78 10.36
CA GLN A 46 -12.35 -4.55 11.61
C GLN A 46 -13.81 -4.65 12.08
N GLY A 47 -14.74 -4.88 11.13
CA GLY A 47 -16.18 -5.00 11.42
C GLY A 47 -16.91 -3.67 11.68
N GLN A 48 -16.21 -2.54 11.64
CA GLN A 48 -16.80 -1.21 11.76
C GLN A 48 -16.93 -0.55 10.39
N GLU A 49 -18.07 0.03 10.08
CA GLU A 49 -18.25 0.80 8.87
C GLU A 49 -17.49 2.13 8.97
N ILE A 50 -16.62 2.40 7.99
CA ILE A 50 -15.83 3.63 7.91
C ILE A 50 -16.20 4.49 6.70
N SER A 51 -17.30 4.17 6.04
CA SER A 51 -17.77 4.82 4.82
C SER A 51 -17.92 6.32 4.92
N GLU A 52 -18.31 6.83 6.09
CA GLU A 52 -18.55 8.26 6.34
C GLU A 52 -17.54 8.86 7.35
N VAL A 53 -16.49 8.09 7.72
CA VAL A 53 -15.45 8.58 8.63
C VAL A 53 -14.59 9.61 7.88
N PRO A 54 -14.38 10.82 8.40
CA PRO A 54 -13.53 11.83 7.77
C PRO A 54 -12.11 11.32 7.50
N ALA A 55 -11.50 11.69 6.36
CA ALA A 55 -10.18 11.21 5.94
C ALA A 55 -9.10 11.34 7.03
N ASN A 56 -9.09 12.47 7.76
CA ASN A 56 -8.15 12.73 8.85
C ASN A 56 -8.34 11.82 10.08
N GLN A 57 -9.43 11.06 10.16
CA GLN A 57 -9.71 10.11 11.24
C GLN A 57 -9.47 8.65 10.83
N LEU A 58 -9.22 8.34 9.55
CA LEU A 58 -9.02 6.97 9.07
C LEU A 58 -7.79 6.32 9.74
N ALA A 59 -6.71 7.07 9.91
CA ALA A 59 -5.51 6.57 10.58
C ALA A 59 -5.78 6.16 12.04
N SER A 60 -6.59 6.91 12.79
CA SER A 60 -7.00 6.56 14.16
C SER A 60 -7.91 5.33 14.23
N ARG A 61 -8.53 4.94 13.12
CA ARG A 61 -9.30 3.71 12.98
C ARG A 61 -8.47 2.51 12.56
N GLY A 62 -7.17 2.72 12.27
CA GLY A 62 -6.26 1.65 11.87
C GLY A 62 -6.11 1.46 10.36
N LEU A 63 -6.52 2.43 9.54
CA LEU A 63 -6.28 2.44 8.09
C LEU A 63 -5.07 3.32 7.79
N GLY A 64 -3.96 2.71 7.36
CA GLY A 64 -2.80 3.44 6.84
C GLY A 64 -2.85 3.58 5.32
N TRP A 65 -2.15 4.58 4.80
CA TRP A 65 -2.04 4.80 3.37
C TRP A 65 -0.69 5.40 2.98
N VAL A 66 -0.10 4.85 1.92
CA VAL A 66 1.10 5.36 1.27
C VAL A 66 0.75 5.68 -0.19
N PRO A 67 0.67 6.96 -0.56
CA PRO A 67 0.41 7.38 -1.93
C PRO A 67 1.62 7.13 -2.84
N GLN A 68 1.39 7.19 -4.15
CA GLN A 68 2.45 7.06 -5.14
C GLN A 68 3.48 8.21 -5.05
N LEU A 69 3.00 9.43 -4.82
CA LEU A 69 3.80 10.66 -4.71
C LEU A 69 3.56 11.34 -3.36
N ASP A 70 4.44 12.28 -2.98
CA ASP A 70 4.34 13.08 -1.76
C ASP A 70 4.22 12.23 -0.48
N ASP A 71 4.89 11.10 -0.49
CA ASP A 71 4.82 10.06 0.52
C ASP A 71 5.65 10.36 1.79
N ILE A 72 6.50 11.40 1.77
CA ILE A 72 7.32 11.85 2.92
C ILE A 72 7.34 13.39 3.04
N PHE A 73 7.84 13.90 4.16
CA PHE A 73 8.16 15.32 4.36
C PHE A 73 9.64 15.54 3.99
N PRO A 74 9.95 16.14 2.83
CA PRO A 74 11.33 16.21 2.33
C PRO A 74 12.24 17.14 3.15
N THR A 75 11.68 18.06 3.92
CA THR A 75 12.41 19.01 4.76
C THR A 75 12.72 18.48 6.15
N LEU A 76 12.02 17.43 6.58
CA LEU A 76 12.22 16.79 7.87
C LEU A 76 13.27 15.68 7.78
N THR A 77 13.93 15.38 8.89
CA THR A 77 14.79 14.20 9.01
C THR A 77 13.99 12.91 8.94
N VAL A 78 14.68 11.78 8.72
CA VAL A 78 14.07 10.43 8.77
C VAL A 78 13.35 10.23 10.11
N ARG A 79 13.99 10.54 11.22
CA ARG A 79 13.40 10.44 12.56
C ARG A 79 12.12 11.27 12.67
N GLU A 80 12.16 12.54 12.29
CA GLU A 80 11.01 13.44 12.37
C GLU A 80 9.88 12.97 11.45
N ASN A 81 10.18 12.46 10.25
CA ASN A 81 9.17 11.83 9.39
C ASN A 81 8.46 10.65 10.09
N LEU A 82 9.22 9.76 10.74
CA LEU A 82 8.65 8.65 11.49
C LEU A 82 7.81 9.14 12.67
N GLU A 83 8.33 10.09 13.48
CA GLU A 83 7.60 10.66 14.60
C GLU A 83 6.29 11.33 14.16
N MET A 84 6.29 12.03 12.99
CA MET A 84 5.07 12.57 12.40
C MET A 84 4.05 11.47 12.05
N GLY A 85 4.50 10.29 11.60
CA GLY A 85 3.62 9.13 11.39
C GLY A 85 2.96 8.63 12.69
N GLY A 86 3.64 8.84 13.81
CA GLY A 86 3.16 8.47 15.16
C GLY A 86 2.37 9.56 15.89
N TYR A 87 1.94 10.63 15.23
CA TYR A 87 1.30 11.80 15.89
C TYR A 87 0.02 11.47 16.67
N LEU A 88 -0.65 10.35 16.34
CA LEU A 88 -1.82 9.85 17.05
C LEU A 88 -1.48 9.05 18.31
N LEU A 89 -0.23 8.63 18.47
CA LEU A 89 0.20 7.83 19.61
C LEU A 89 0.41 8.72 20.85
N PRO A 90 0.15 8.19 22.06
CA PRO A 90 0.62 8.82 23.28
C PRO A 90 2.15 9.03 23.21
N ARG A 91 2.63 10.19 23.64
CA ARG A 91 4.07 10.54 23.58
C ARG A 91 4.98 9.49 24.20
N ALA A 92 4.54 8.84 25.27
CA ALA A 92 5.28 7.75 25.92
C ALA A 92 5.51 6.55 24.99
N ASN A 93 4.62 6.30 24.04
CA ASN A 93 4.66 5.14 23.15
C ASN A 93 5.43 5.40 21.84
N VAL A 94 5.63 6.67 21.44
CA VAL A 94 6.31 7.02 20.18
C VAL A 94 7.71 6.42 20.13
N ARG A 95 8.48 6.48 21.23
CA ARG A 95 9.85 5.96 21.27
C ARG A 95 9.89 4.43 21.11
N SER A 96 8.99 3.70 21.77
CA SER A 96 8.90 2.24 21.64
C SER A 96 8.53 1.88 20.21
N ARG A 97 7.49 2.54 19.68
CA ARG A 97 7.03 2.28 18.31
C ARG A 97 8.09 2.61 17.25
N LEU A 98 8.86 3.68 17.45
CA LEU A 98 10.01 4.00 16.59
C LEU A 98 11.05 2.85 16.59
N GLY A 99 11.32 2.24 17.75
CA GLY A 99 12.18 1.07 17.85
C GLY A 99 11.66 -0.14 17.08
N GLU A 100 10.38 -0.43 17.18
CA GLU A 100 9.72 -1.51 16.43
C GLU A 100 9.80 -1.30 14.92
N VAL A 101 9.47 -0.08 14.45
CA VAL A 101 9.56 0.29 13.04
C VAL A 101 11.00 0.25 12.52
N ALA A 102 11.96 0.73 13.33
CA ALA A 102 13.37 0.67 12.98
C ALA A 102 13.91 -0.78 12.90
N ALA A 103 13.40 -1.67 13.73
CA ALA A 103 13.74 -3.10 13.66
C ALA A 103 13.19 -3.76 12.38
N LEU A 104 11.99 -3.34 11.93
CA LEU A 104 11.39 -3.82 10.69
C LEU A 104 12.07 -3.23 9.43
N PHE A 105 12.59 -2.02 9.55
CA PHE A 105 13.29 -1.32 8.46
C PHE A 105 14.71 -0.91 8.87
N PRO A 106 15.66 -1.88 9.03
CA PRO A 106 17.03 -1.59 9.49
C PRO A 106 17.77 -0.59 8.61
N LEU A 107 17.42 -0.48 7.33
CA LEU A 107 17.95 0.49 6.37
C LEU A 107 17.83 1.94 6.87
N LEU A 108 16.79 2.25 7.64
CA LEU A 108 16.54 3.61 8.14
C LEU A 108 17.40 3.96 9.36
N VAL A 109 17.95 2.99 10.09
CA VAL A 109 18.68 3.22 11.34
C VAL A 109 19.88 4.16 11.15
N PRO A 110 20.80 3.92 10.19
CA PRO A 110 21.94 4.82 9.95
C PRO A 110 21.51 6.17 9.37
N LEU A 111 20.28 6.27 8.84
CA LEU A 111 19.78 7.46 8.16
C LEU A 111 18.90 8.36 9.05
N MET A 112 18.72 8.04 10.33
CA MET A 112 17.80 8.75 11.23
C MET A 112 18.01 10.26 11.28
N GLY A 113 19.25 10.74 11.13
CA GLY A 113 19.59 12.17 11.09
C GLY A 113 19.60 12.78 9.69
N ALA A 114 19.45 11.97 8.64
CA ALA A 114 19.43 12.46 7.27
C ALA A 114 18.11 13.16 6.94
N VAL A 115 18.19 14.25 6.17
CA VAL A 115 16.99 14.96 5.68
C VAL A 115 16.33 14.17 4.56
N GLY A 116 15.01 13.98 4.63
CA GLY A 116 14.24 13.14 3.72
C GLY A 116 14.44 13.46 2.23
N GLY A 117 14.59 14.72 1.89
CA GLY A 117 14.85 15.16 0.51
C GLY A 117 16.19 14.72 -0.08
N ARG A 118 17.14 14.25 0.76
CA ARG A 118 18.46 13.74 0.34
C ARG A 118 18.50 12.23 0.16
N LEU A 119 17.45 11.54 0.53
CA LEU A 119 17.36 10.09 0.39
C LEU A 119 17.26 9.67 -1.08
N SER A 120 17.81 8.50 -1.41
CA SER A 120 17.54 7.82 -2.67
C SER A 120 16.05 7.47 -2.81
N GLY A 121 15.59 7.16 -4.02
CA GLY A 121 14.20 6.77 -4.26
C GLY A 121 13.76 5.58 -3.40
N GLY A 122 14.61 4.54 -3.30
CA GLY A 122 14.32 3.36 -2.48
C GLY A 122 14.26 3.66 -0.98
N GLU A 123 15.24 4.40 -0.45
CA GLU A 123 15.24 4.82 0.96
C GLU A 123 14.01 5.66 1.29
N ARG A 124 13.59 6.51 0.36
CA ARG A 124 12.38 7.34 0.51
C ARG A 124 11.12 6.48 0.59
N LYS A 125 10.99 5.45 -0.26
CA LYS A 125 9.85 4.51 -0.21
C LYS A 125 9.84 3.71 1.10
N VAL A 126 10.99 3.24 1.57
CA VAL A 126 11.10 2.56 2.88
C VAL A 126 10.72 3.51 4.02
N LEU A 127 11.14 4.78 3.96
CA LEU A 127 10.72 5.78 4.94
C LEU A 127 9.21 6.01 4.92
N ALA A 128 8.59 6.08 3.74
CA ALA A 128 7.15 6.24 3.60
C ALA A 128 6.36 5.05 4.23
N LEU A 129 6.82 3.82 3.98
CA LEU A 129 6.27 2.62 4.62
C LEU A 129 6.43 2.69 6.15
N GLY A 130 7.62 3.03 6.63
CA GLY A 130 7.90 3.18 8.05
C GLY A 130 7.02 4.24 8.70
N ARG A 131 6.86 5.39 8.05
CA ARG A 131 6.00 6.48 8.53
C ARG A 131 4.53 6.03 8.66
N ALA A 132 4.01 5.34 7.65
CA ALA A 132 2.64 4.83 7.70
C ALA A 132 2.46 3.76 8.80
N LEU A 133 3.48 2.94 9.04
CA LEU A 133 3.46 1.90 10.05
C LEU A 133 3.52 2.46 11.48
N MET A 134 4.05 3.66 11.69
CA MET A 134 4.09 4.31 13.02
C MET A 134 2.71 4.44 13.65
N ALA A 135 1.66 4.67 12.85
CA ALA A 135 0.28 4.73 13.34
C ALA A 135 -0.30 3.38 13.80
N ASN A 136 0.45 2.30 13.72
CA ASN A 136 0.03 0.93 14.03
C ASN A 136 -1.23 0.49 13.27
N PRO A 137 -1.24 0.60 11.92
CA PRO A 137 -2.42 0.27 11.13
C PRO A 137 -2.70 -1.23 11.15
N SER A 138 -3.99 -1.60 11.10
CA SER A 138 -4.41 -2.99 10.84
C SER A 138 -4.44 -3.32 9.34
N VAL A 139 -4.67 -2.30 8.51
CA VAL A 139 -4.62 -2.40 7.05
C VAL A 139 -3.82 -1.23 6.48
N LEU A 140 -2.97 -1.52 5.50
CA LEU A 140 -2.17 -0.54 4.77
C LEU A 140 -2.51 -0.57 3.29
N LEU A 141 -2.89 0.58 2.75
CA LEU A 141 -3.12 0.79 1.32
C LEU A 141 -1.83 1.33 0.70
N LEU A 142 -1.33 0.67 -0.35
CA LEU A 142 -0.11 1.04 -1.06
C LEU A 142 -0.40 1.32 -2.53
N ASP A 143 -0.17 2.54 -2.98
CA ASP A 143 -0.37 2.94 -4.37
C ASP A 143 0.97 3.02 -5.09
N GLU A 144 1.31 1.98 -5.86
CA GLU A 144 2.52 1.83 -6.67
C GLU A 144 3.83 2.14 -5.90
N PRO A 145 4.10 1.45 -4.77
CA PRO A 145 5.28 1.73 -3.95
C PRO A 145 6.60 1.47 -4.67
N SER A 146 6.60 0.71 -5.78
CA SER A 146 7.80 0.45 -6.58
C SER A 146 8.00 1.41 -7.75
N ALA A 147 7.05 2.35 -7.98
CA ALA A 147 7.10 3.27 -9.11
C ALA A 147 8.37 4.14 -9.09
N GLY A 148 9.01 4.27 -10.26
CA GLY A 148 10.23 5.10 -10.42
C GLY A 148 11.51 4.49 -9.83
N LEU A 149 11.45 3.28 -9.27
CA LEU A 149 12.61 2.58 -8.74
C LEU A 149 13.30 1.72 -9.82
N SER A 150 14.60 1.50 -9.65
CA SER A 150 15.30 0.47 -10.42
C SER A 150 14.71 -0.92 -10.15
N PRO A 151 14.86 -1.89 -11.08
CA PRO A 151 14.31 -3.23 -10.86
C PRO A 151 14.75 -3.87 -9.55
N LEU A 152 16.03 -3.76 -9.18
CA LEU A 152 16.56 -4.30 -7.94
C LEU A 152 15.92 -3.66 -6.70
N MET A 153 15.77 -2.33 -6.70
CA MET A 153 15.15 -1.61 -5.56
C MET A 153 13.66 -1.88 -5.47
N ALA A 154 12.96 -2.02 -6.61
CA ALA A 154 11.55 -2.37 -6.64
C ALA A 154 11.33 -3.78 -6.05
N ASP A 155 12.14 -4.76 -6.46
CA ASP A 155 12.09 -6.12 -5.90
C ASP A 155 12.36 -6.11 -4.39
N GLN A 156 13.35 -5.33 -3.94
CA GLN A 156 13.64 -5.20 -2.51
C GLN A 156 12.47 -4.57 -1.74
N VAL A 157 11.85 -3.51 -2.25
CA VAL A 157 10.67 -2.89 -1.60
C VAL A 157 9.52 -3.88 -1.50
N LEU A 158 9.24 -4.61 -2.56
CA LEU A 158 8.12 -5.55 -2.58
C LEU A 158 8.41 -6.80 -1.74
N ARG A 159 9.49 -7.54 -2.05
CA ARG A 159 9.78 -8.85 -1.42
C ARG A 159 10.26 -8.76 0.01
N VAL A 160 10.98 -7.69 0.37
CA VAL A 160 11.50 -7.55 1.73
C VAL A 160 10.53 -6.73 2.58
N HIS A 161 10.21 -5.51 2.14
CA HIS A 161 9.51 -4.58 3.01
C HIS A 161 8.00 -4.79 3.02
N VAL A 162 7.34 -4.98 1.86
CA VAL A 162 5.88 -5.22 1.82
C VAL A 162 5.56 -6.59 2.41
N ALA A 163 6.33 -7.63 2.09
CA ALA A 163 6.12 -8.95 2.68
C ALA A 163 6.32 -8.96 4.19
N ALA A 164 7.28 -8.18 4.72
CA ALA A 164 7.49 -8.04 6.15
C ALA A 164 6.28 -7.42 6.87
N LEU A 165 5.58 -6.44 6.27
CA LEU A 165 4.36 -5.88 6.83
C LEU A 165 3.29 -6.96 7.06
N ALA A 166 3.06 -7.80 6.05
CA ALA A 166 2.09 -8.89 6.14
C ALA A 166 2.48 -9.93 7.20
N SER A 167 3.76 -10.31 7.29
CA SER A 167 4.25 -11.25 8.31
C SER A 167 4.07 -10.74 9.74
N HIS A 168 3.93 -9.41 9.93
CA HIS A 168 3.61 -8.78 11.20
C HIS A 168 2.10 -8.55 11.41
N GLY A 169 1.26 -9.20 10.62
CA GLY A 169 -0.19 -9.19 10.76
C GLY A 169 -0.89 -7.97 10.13
N VAL A 170 -0.18 -7.09 9.42
CA VAL A 170 -0.80 -5.98 8.70
C VAL A 170 -1.43 -6.51 7.42
N GLY A 171 -2.73 -6.27 7.20
CA GLY A 171 -3.36 -6.52 5.91
C GLY A 171 -2.88 -5.48 4.89
N VAL A 172 -2.49 -5.91 3.69
CA VAL A 172 -1.97 -5.01 2.67
C VAL A 172 -2.84 -5.05 1.41
N LEU A 173 -3.37 -3.90 1.01
CA LEU A 173 -3.92 -3.69 -0.33
C LEU A 173 -2.89 -2.97 -1.18
N LEU A 174 -2.30 -3.70 -2.11
CA LEU A 174 -1.23 -3.23 -2.97
C LEU A 174 -1.75 -2.96 -4.39
N ILE A 175 -1.54 -1.76 -4.89
CA ILE A 175 -1.68 -1.47 -6.32
C ILE A 175 -0.28 -1.47 -6.93
N GLU A 176 -0.08 -2.20 -8.02
CA GLU A 176 1.19 -2.23 -8.73
C GLU A 176 1.02 -2.35 -10.25
N GLN A 177 2.00 -1.81 -10.96
CA GLN A 177 2.15 -1.99 -12.41
C GLN A 177 3.09 -3.16 -12.73
N ARG A 178 4.03 -3.47 -11.85
CA ARG A 178 4.95 -4.61 -11.93
C ARG A 178 4.21 -5.89 -11.52
N ALA A 179 3.35 -6.37 -12.42
CA ALA A 179 2.39 -7.43 -12.10
C ALA A 179 3.05 -8.72 -11.65
N ILE A 180 4.17 -9.11 -12.25
CA ILE A 180 4.88 -10.38 -11.95
C ILE A 180 5.50 -10.29 -10.55
N GLU A 181 6.25 -9.22 -10.27
CA GLU A 181 6.91 -9.01 -8.98
C GLU A 181 5.89 -8.89 -7.84
N ALA A 182 4.80 -8.17 -8.09
CA ALA A 182 3.73 -8.02 -7.12
C ALA A 182 2.95 -9.32 -6.88
N ALA A 183 2.67 -10.10 -7.94
CA ALA A 183 2.03 -11.40 -7.83
C ALA A 183 2.86 -12.41 -7.04
N ALA A 184 4.20 -12.31 -7.12
CA ALA A 184 5.10 -13.20 -6.42
C ALA A 184 5.05 -13.06 -4.89
N ILE A 185 4.62 -11.90 -4.37
CA ILE A 185 4.48 -11.64 -2.92
C ILE A 185 3.02 -11.63 -2.46
N ALA A 186 2.08 -11.54 -3.40
CA ALA A 186 0.66 -11.48 -3.09
C ALA A 186 0.13 -12.84 -2.61
N THR A 187 -0.78 -12.81 -1.65
CA THR A 187 -1.62 -13.96 -1.31
C THR A 187 -2.66 -14.17 -2.41
N ARG A 188 -3.17 -13.07 -2.97
CA ARG A 188 -4.19 -13.04 -4.00
C ARG A 188 -4.00 -11.82 -4.90
N VAL A 189 -4.26 -12.03 -6.20
CA VAL A 189 -4.20 -10.99 -7.21
C VAL A 189 -5.57 -10.75 -7.79
N GLU A 190 -6.01 -9.50 -7.75
CA GLU A 190 -7.24 -9.01 -8.37
C GLU A 190 -6.91 -8.28 -9.67
N VAL A 191 -7.55 -8.67 -10.74
CA VAL A 191 -7.36 -8.05 -12.06
C VAL A 191 -8.44 -6.99 -12.28
N MET A 192 -8.02 -5.75 -12.44
CA MET A 192 -8.94 -4.63 -12.64
C MET A 192 -8.88 -4.10 -14.07
N VAL A 193 -10.04 -4.04 -14.74
CA VAL A 193 -10.19 -3.48 -16.09
C VAL A 193 -11.42 -2.57 -16.11
N ALA A 194 -11.29 -1.39 -16.69
CA ALA A 194 -12.38 -0.42 -16.86
C ALA A 194 -13.22 -0.15 -15.60
N GLY A 195 -12.58 -0.13 -14.42
CA GLY A 195 -13.22 0.17 -13.14
C GLY A 195 -13.88 -1.01 -12.45
N ARG A 196 -13.68 -2.24 -12.91
CA ARG A 196 -14.27 -3.46 -12.34
C ARG A 196 -13.19 -4.51 -12.07
N ILE A 197 -13.38 -5.33 -11.05
CA ILE A 197 -12.59 -6.56 -10.86
C ILE A 197 -13.17 -7.61 -11.81
N VAL A 198 -12.34 -8.10 -12.73
CA VAL A 198 -12.74 -9.04 -13.78
C VAL A 198 -12.22 -10.46 -13.56
N ALA A 199 -11.20 -10.61 -12.72
CA ALA A 199 -10.67 -11.91 -12.32
C ALA A 199 -9.97 -11.83 -10.98
N SER A 200 -9.97 -12.94 -10.25
CA SER A 200 -9.19 -13.17 -9.03
C SER A 200 -8.33 -14.40 -9.21
N ARG A 201 -7.07 -14.34 -8.78
CA ARG A 201 -6.09 -15.43 -8.90
C ARG A 201 -5.30 -15.58 -7.61
N PRO A 202 -4.91 -16.80 -7.22
CA PRO A 202 -3.96 -17.00 -6.13
C PRO A 202 -2.63 -16.30 -6.44
N GLY A 203 -1.93 -15.85 -5.41
CA GLY A 203 -0.57 -15.33 -5.54
C GLY A 203 0.39 -16.36 -6.12
N GLY A 204 1.44 -15.89 -6.80
CA GLY A 204 2.44 -16.75 -7.44
C GLY A 204 2.00 -17.47 -8.72
N THR A 205 0.74 -17.32 -9.15
CA THR A 205 0.24 -17.96 -10.40
C THR A 205 0.50 -17.14 -11.67
N ILE A 206 0.86 -15.88 -11.52
CA ILE A 206 1.20 -14.96 -12.62
C ILE A 206 2.73 -14.90 -12.68
N THR A 207 3.33 -15.65 -13.61
CA THR A 207 4.79 -15.87 -13.65
C THR A 207 5.48 -15.17 -14.82
N ASP A 208 4.71 -14.77 -15.85
CA ASP A 208 5.24 -14.18 -17.07
C ASP A 208 4.30 -13.13 -17.68
N VAL A 209 4.81 -12.46 -18.72
CA VAL A 209 4.09 -11.36 -19.39
C VAL A 209 2.89 -11.88 -20.17
N ASP A 210 2.96 -13.10 -20.70
CA ASP A 210 1.88 -13.68 -21.50
C ASP A 210 0.67 -13.99 -20.61
N ALA A 211 0.90 -14.52 -19.40
CA ALA A 211 -0.15 -14.71 -18.40
C ALA A 211 -0.82 -13.39 -18.00
N VAL A 212 -0.06 -12.31 -17.88
CA VAL A 212 -0.61 -10.97 -17.62
C VAL A 212 -1.46 -10.48 -18.80
N ALA A 213 -0.94 -10.66 -20.02
CA ALA A 213 -1.64 -10.22 -21.24
C ALA A 213 -2.96 -10.99 -21.45
N GLU A 214 -2.98 -12.30 -21.26
CA GLU A 214 -4.18 -13.12 -21.32
C GLU A 214 -5.26 -12.66 -20.34
N LEU A 215 -4.88 -12.32 -19.10
CA LEU A 215 -5.80 -11.81 -18.11
C LEU A 215 -6.44 -10.47 -18.52
N PHE A 216 -5.67 -9.59 -19.17
CA PHE A 216 -6.20 -8.30 -19.62
C PHE A 216 -7.02 -8.40 -20.91
N LEU A 217 -6.67 -9.31 -21.82
CA LEU A 217 -7.38 -9.51 -23.09
C LEU A 217 -8.64 -10.37 -22.89
N GLY A 218 -8.57 -11.43 -22.10
CA GLY A 218 -9.72 -12.26 -21.76
C GLY A 218 -10.84 -11.49 -21.09
N ALA A 219 -10.48 -10.49 -20.26
CA ALA A 219 -11.43 -9.60 -19.60
C ALA A 219 -12.13 -8.61 -20.56
N ARG A 220 -11.59 -8.33 -21.75
CA ARG A 220 -12.23 -7.48 -22.77
C ARG A 220 -13.31 -8.21 -23.56
N ASN A 221 -13.28 -9.53 -23.56
CA ASN A 221 -14.18 -10.39 -24.38
C ASN A 221 -15.31 -11.01 -23.54
N SER A 222 -15.40 -10.71 -22.25
CA SER A 222 -16.55 -11.12 -21.42
C SER A 222 -17.66 -10.08 -21.57
N PRO A 223 -18.89 -10.49 -21.94
CA PRO A 223 -20.02 -9.61 -22.22
C PRO A 223 -20.52 -8.85 -20.98
#